data_8ae10df3a56be0c109ea83e9055edb48
#
_entry.id   8ae10df3a56be0c109ea83e9055edb48
#
_cell.length_a   1.000
_cell.length_b   1.000
_cell.length_c   1.000
_cell.angle_alpha   90.00
_cell.angle_beta   90.00
_cell.angle_gamma   90.00
#
_symmetry.space_group_name_H-M   'P 1'
#
loop_
_entity.id
_entity.type
_entity.pdbx_description
1 polymer ?
#
loop_
_entity_poly.entity_id
_entity_poly.type
_entity_poly.pdbx_seq_one_letter_code
_entity_poly.pdbx_strand_id
1 'polypeptide(L)'
;MTRHFCASVFVIDPDTKKILLVKHKKFNKWVQPGGHIEENETPEEAALRETYEEPRVKVKLLGERFPREDDFIRPLGIQRNTNNQGDLHIDITYVGIPVNKIDTTVSNESTDSGWFDKMELLYLNVFPDIRITYDYIMREVIK
;
A
#
# COMPACT_ATOMS: atom_id res chain seq x y z
N MET A 1 -0.03 6.52 25.21
CA MET A 1 -0.16 6.30 23.75
C MET A 1 1.21 6.16 23.12
N THR A 2 1.46 5.05 22.49
CA THR A 2 2.70 4.81 21.78
C THR A 2 2.55 5.26 20.33
N ARG A 3 3.59 5.89 19.77
CA ARG A 3 3.60 6.34 18.38
C ARG A 3 4.54 5.46 17.57
N HIS A 4 4.08 5.05 16.39
CA HIS A 4 4.84 4.20 15.49
C HIS A 4 4.87 4.83 14.10
N PHE A 5 6.04 4.86 13.50
CA PHE A 5 6.19 5.29 12.11
C PHE A 5 6.13 4.07 11.21
N CYS A 6 5.24 4.11 10.24
CA CYS A 6 5.01 3.04 9.30
C CYS A 6 5.14 3.56 7.87
N ALA A 7 5.32 2.64 6.93
CA ALA A 7 5.26 2.96 5.52
C ALA A 7 4.42 1.90 4.81
N SER A 8 3.64 2.33 3.84
CA SER A 8 2.76 1.44 3.09
C SER A 8 2.69 1.85 1.64
N VAL A 9 2.24 0.92 0.79
CA VAL A 9 2.13 1.16 -0.65
C VAL A 9 0.77 0.70 -1.15
N PHE A 10 0.09 1.59 -1.86
CA PHE A 10 -1.05 1.22 -2.70
C PHE A 10 -0.49 0.82 -4.06
N VAL A 11 -0.40 -0.47 -4.33
CA VAL A 11 0.18 -1.00 -5.56
C VAL A 11 -0.95 -1.22 -6.56
N ILE A 12 -0.85 -0.54 -7.70
CA ILE A 12 -1.87 -0.60 -8.76
C ILE A 12 -1.23 -1.18 -10.01
N ASP A 13 -1.88 -2.17 -10.60
CA ASP A 13 -1.53 -2.64 -11.93
C ASP A 13 -2.12 -1.64 -12.93
N PRO A 14 -1.29 -0.90 -13.69
CA PRO A 14 -1.81 0.13 -14.58
C PRO A 14 -2.65 -0.44 -15.74
N ASP A 15 -2.47 -1.71 -16.08
CA ASP A 15 -3.21 -2.35 -17.17
C ASP A 15 -4.60 -2.79 -16.74
N THR A 16 -4.69 -3.52 -15.64
CA THR A 16 -5.97 -4.07 -15.16
C THR A 16 -6.68 -3.16 -14.18
N LYS A 17 -5.97 -2.15 -13.64
CA LYS A 17 -6.46 -1.26 -12.59
C LYS A 17 -6.75 -1.98 -11.27
N LYS A 18 -6.21 -3.16 -11.07
CA LYS A 18 -6.37 -3.90 -9.82
C LYS A 18 -5.37 -3.44 -8.78
N ILE A 19 -5.79 -3.48 -7.53
CA ILE A 19 -4.98 -3.12 -6.38
C ILE A 19 -4.50 -4.38 -5.65
N LEU A 20 -3.27 -4.36 -5.21
CA LEU A 20 -2.69 -5.41 -4.39
C LEU A 20 -3.05 -5.19 -2.92
N LEU A 21 -3.68 -6.18 -2.32
CA LEU A 21 -3.99 -6.15 -0.89
C LEU A 21 -3.47 -7.43 -0.23
N VAL A 22 -3.19 -7.31 1.06
CA VAL A 22 -2.79 -8.43 1.90
C VAL A 22 -3.82 -8.59 3.02
N LYS A 23 -4.03 -9.82 3.46
CA LYS A 23 -4.99 -10.07 4.53
C LYS A 23 -4.32 -9.85 5.88
N HIS A 24 -4.86 -8.92 6.64
CA HIS A 24 -4.34 -8.62 7.97
C HIS A 24 -4.84 -9.69 8.95
N LYS A 25 -3.91 -10.45 9.50
CA LYS A 25 -4.24 -11.60 10.36
C LYS A 25 -5.05 -11.22 11.60
N LYS A 26 -4.74 -10.07 12.19
CA LYS A 26 -5.37 -9.62 13.43
C LYS A 26 -6.82 -9.17 13.24
N PHE A 27 -7.10 -8.45 12.13
CA PHE A 27 -8.42 -7.86 11.92
C PHE A 27 -9.28 -8.62 10.91
N ASN A 28 -8.72 -9.65 10.28
CA ASN A 28 -9.39 -10.39 9.22
C ASN A 28 -9.90 -9.46 8.10
N LYS A 29 -9.13 -8.41 7.81
CA LYS A 29 -9.44 -7.44 6.76
C LYS A 29 -8.30 -7.38 5.77
N TRP A 30 -8.65 -7.02 4.54
CA TRP A 30 -7.66 -6.80 3.49
C TRP A 30 -7.17 -5.37 3.54
N VAL A 31 -5.85 -5.19 3.53
CA VAL A 31 -5.21 -3.88 3.64
C VAL A 31 -4.05 -3.79 2.65
N GLN A 32 -3.59 -2.56 2.41
CA GLN A 32 -2.38 -2.36 1.62
C GLN A 32 -1.16 -2.93 2.32
N PRO A 33 -0.16 -3.42 1.58
CA PRO A 33 1.10 -3.87 2.18
C PRO A 33 1.79 -2.72 2.92
N GLY A 34 2.36 -3.02 4.07
CA GLY A 34 3.07 -2.03 4.85
C GLY A 34 3.37 -2.52 6.26
N GLY A 35 4.13 -1.75 7.00
CA GLY A 35 4.51 -2.05 8.37
C GLY A 35 5.43 -1.01 8.95
N HIS A 36 5.99 -1.31 10.10
CA HIS A 36 6.87 -0.40 10.82
C HIS A 36 8.15 -0.11 10.04
N ILE A 37 8.58 1.14 10.08
CA ILE A 37 9.89 1.54 9.57
C ILE A 37 10.91 1.10 10.61
N GLU A 38 11.87 0.31 10.19
CA GLU A 38 12.90 -0.21 11.08
C GLU A 38 14.02 0.82 11.30
N GLU A 39 14.80 0.61 12.36
CA GLU A 39 15.96 1.45 12.62
C GLU A 39 16.91 1.44 11.41
N ASN A 40 17.42 2.59 11.06
CA ASN A 40 18.33 2.80 9.93
C ASN A 40 17.69 2.59 8.56
N GLU A 41 16.37 2.54 8.50
CA GLU A 41 15.63 2.36 7.26
C GLU A 41 14.90 3.66 6.90
N THR A 42 14.94 4.04 5.61
CA THR A 42 14.15 5.16 5.13
C THR A 42 12.70 4.71 4.89
N PRO A 43 11.74 5.65 4.82
CA PRO A 43 10.37 5.28 4.48
C PRO A 43 10.24 4.55 3.15
N GLU A 44 10.98 4.96 2.11
CA GLU A 44 10.97 4.29 0.81
C GLU A 44 11.49 2.85 0.93
N GLU A 45 12.57 2.66 1.66
CA GLU A 45 13.13 1.32 1.87
C GLU A 45 12.16 0.42 2.62
N ALA A 46 11.50 0.95 3.64
CA ALA A 46 10.50 0.19 4.40
C ALA A 46 9.31 -0.20 3.52
N ALA A 47 8.83 0.74 2.72
CA ALA A 47 7.71 0.50 1.82
C ALA A 47 8.02 -0.62 0.82
N LEU A 48 9.19 -0.58 0.21
CA LEU A 48 9.62 -1.59 -0.76
C LEU A 48 9.82 -2.95 -0.09
N ARG A 49 10.43 -2.97 1.08
CA ARG A 49 10.66 -4.20 1.84
C ARG A 49 9.37 -4.88 2.21
N GLU A 50 8.42 -4.14 2.81
CA GLU A 50 7.14 -4.71 3.24
C GLU A 50 6.34 -5.25 2.06
N THR A 51 6.37 -4.57 0.94
CA THR A 51 5.66 -5.01 -0.26
C THR A 51 6.27 -6.28 -0.85
N TYR A 52 7.58 -6.49 -0.65
CA TYR A 52 8.24 -7.70 -1.15
C TYR A 52 8.17 -8.86 -0.16
N GLU A 53 8.21 -8.60 1.15
CA GLU A 53 8.28 -9.67 2.16
C GLU A 53 7.08 -10.61 2.13
N GLU A 54 5.88 -10.06 2.04
CA GLU A 54 4.67 -10.86 2.10
C GLU A 54 4.10 -11.19 0.72
N PRO A 55 3.66 -10.21 -0.08
CA PRO A 55 3.09 -10.52 -1.39
C PRO A 55 4.12 -10.80 -2.47
N ARG A 56 5.40 -10.60 -2.20
CA ARG A 56 6.50 -10.88 -3.13
C ARG A 56 6.44 -10.06 -4.41
N VAL A 57 5.98 -8.84 -4.33
CA VAL A 57 5.88 -7.94 -5.48
C VAL A 57 6.94 -6.87 -5.39
N LYS A 58 7.73 -6.74 -6.47
CA LYS A 58 8.66 -5.62 -6.63
C LYS A 58 7.94 -4.48 -7.27
N VAL A 59 8.05 -3.29 -6.68
CA VAL A 59 7.30 -2.13 -7.13
C VAL A 59 8.24 -0.96 -7.41
N LYS A 60 7.76 -0.09 -8.29
CA LYS A 60 8.33 1.23 -8.51
C LYS A 60 7.40 2.23 -7.86
N LEU A 61 7.91 3.01 -6.93
CA LEU A 61 7.12 4.04 -6.28
C LEU A 61 6.90 5.21 -7.23
N LEU A 62 5.67 5.70 -7.27
CA LEU A 62 5.28 6.85 -8.10
C LEU A 62 5.24 8.09 -7.22
N GLY A 63 5.70 9.21 -7.76
CA GLY A 63 5.66 10.47 -7.06
C GLY A 63 6.75 11.40 -7.55
N GLU A 64 6.59 12.67 -7.23
CA GLU A 64 7.56 13.69 -7.57
C GLU A 64 8.63 13.78 -6.49
N ARG A 65 9.84 14.09 -6.91
CA ARG A 65 10.92 14.46 -6.01
C ARG A 65 11.04 15.96 -5.96
N PHE A 66 11.47 16.48 -4.84
CA PHE A 66 11.89 17.87 -4.77
C PHE A 66 13.00 18.09 -5.79
N PRO A 67 13.16 19.32 -6.33
CA PRO A 67 14.21 19.57 -7.32
C PRO A 67 15.60 19.64 -6.69
N ARG A 68 15.91 18.66 -5.87
CA ARG A 68 17.23 18.45 -5.27
C ARG A 68 17.62 17.01 -5.52
N GLU A 69 18.91 16.81 -5.76
CA GLU A 69 19.47 15.48 -5.88
C GLU A 69 19.30 14.75 -4.54
N ASP A 70 19.00 13.47 -4.57
CA ASP A 70 18.89 12.61 -3.40
C ASP A 70 17.68 12.86 -2.49
N ASP A 71 16.72 13.68 -2.89
CA ASP A 71 15.51 13.84 -2.13
C ASP A 71 14.59 12.61 -2.26
N PHE A 72 13.80 12.38 -1.22
CA PHE A 72 12.82 11.30 -1.24
C PHE A 72 11.67 11.61 -2.19
N ILE A 73 11.03 10.54 -2.67
CA ILE A 73 9.79 10.66 -3.42
C ILE A 73 8.73 11.22 -2.47
N ARG A 74 7.96 12.20 -2.96
CA ARG A 74 6.83 12.72 -2.20
C ARG A 74 5.78 11.62 -2.06
N PRO A 75 5.40 11.24 -0.84
CA PRO A 75 4.38 10.20 -0.66
C PRO A 75 3.01 10.71 -1.11
N LEU A 76 2.07 9.78 -1.30
CA LEU A 76 0.68 10.12 -1.55
C LEU A 76 0.14 10.96 -0.41
N GLY A 77 0.50 10.61 0.82
CA GLY A 77 0.10 11.30 2.01
C GLY A 77 0.72 10.70 3.25
N ILE A 78 0.42 11.31 4.37
CA ILE A 78 0.80 10.81 5.69
C ILE A 78 -0.51 10.56 6.42
N GLN A 79 -0.84 9.30 6.65
CA GLN A 79 -2.13 8.91 7.22
C GLN A 79 -2.02 8.69 8.72
N ARG A 80 -3.10 8.96 9.39
CA ARG A 80 -3.22 8.73 10.82
C ARG A 80 -4.09 7.51 11.06
N ASN A 81 -3.52 6.47 11.70
CA ASN A 81 -4.25 5.27 12.03
C ASN A 81 -4.10 4.98 13.53
N THR A 82 -5.19 4.69 14.20
CA THR A 82 -5.17 4.36 15.63
C THR A 82 -5.68 2.93 15.79
N ASN A 83 -4.93 2.11 16.51
CA ASN A 83 -5.35 0.74 16.81
C ASN A 83 -6.27 0.69 18.03
N ASN A 84 -6.74 -0.52 18.38
CA ASN A 84 -7.67 -0.71 19.50
C ASN A 84 -7.06 -0.41 20.86
N GLN A 85 -5.74 -0.40 20.98
CA GLN A 85 -5.05 -0.05 22.22
C GLN A 85 -4.75 1.44 22.34
N GLY A 86 -5.20 2.23 21.36
CA GLY A 86 -4.95 3.66 21.34
C GLY A 86 -3.57 4.06 20.82
N ASP A 87 -2.79 3.13 20.29
CA ASP A 87 -1.51 3.47 19.68
C ASP A 87 -1.72 4.21 18.37
N LEU A 88 -0.89 5.22 18.14
CA LEU A 88 -0.95 6.02 16.93
C LEU A 88 0.08 5.51 15.92
N HIS A 89 -0.40 5.14 14.76
CA HIS A 89 0.46 4.84 13.61
C HIS A 89 0.49 6.05 12.69
N ILE A 90 1.69 6.53 12.42
CA ILE A 90 1.93 7.60 11.45
C ILE A 90 2.42 6.91 10.19
N ASP A 91 1.52 6.77 9.22
CA ASP A 91 1.75 5.93 8.04
C ASP A 91 2.10 6.80 6.84
N ILE A 92 3.34 6.67 6.39
CA ILE A 92 3.82 7.33 5.18
C ILE A 92 3.39 6.46 4.00
N THR A 93 2.41 6.92 3.25
CA THR A 93 1.70 6.13 2.25
C THR A 93 2.15 6.51 0.84
N TYR A 94 2.57 5.51 0.07
CA TYR A 94 3.02 5.66 -1.31
C TYR A 94 2.04 5.00 -2.28
N VAL A 95 2.15 5.38 -3.54
CA VAL A 95 1.55 4.65 -4.66
C VAL A 95 2.69 4.00 -5.44
N GLY A 96 2.48 2.78 -5.88
CA GLY A 96 3.47 2.07 -6.68
C GLY A 96 2.83 1.26 -7.78
N ILE A 97 3.66 0.88 -8.74
CA ILE A 97 3.25 -0.04 -9.82
C ILE A 97 4.22 -1.21 -9.84
N PRO A 98 3.77 -2.40 -10.29
CA PRO A 98 4.67 -3.55 -10.41
C PRO A 98 5.80 -3.24 -11.39
N VAL A 99 7.03 -3.63 -11.01
CA VAL A 99 8.20 -3.45 -11.87
C VAL A 99 8.11 -4.39 -13.06
N ASN A 100 7.69 -5.63 -12.83
CA ASN A 100 7.54 -6.64 -13.86
C ASN A 100 6.06 -6.87 -14.15
N LYS A 101 5.77 -7.30 -15.39
CA LYS A 101 4.41 -7.67 -15.74
C LYS A 101 3.99 -8.88 -14.91
N ILE A 102 2.89 -8.75 -14.20
CA ILE A 102 2.34 -9.77 -13.32
C ILE A 102 0.94 -10.14 -13.84
N ASP A 103 0.62 -11.43 -13.81
CA ASP A 103 -0.73 -11.88 -14.11
C ASP A 103 -1.62 -11.61 -12.89
N THR A 104 -2.41 -10.55 -12.96
CA THR A 104 -3.31 -10.17 -11.89
C THR A 104 -4.73 -10.72 -12.10
N THR A 105 -4.94 -11.52 -13.14
CA THR A 105 -6.26 -12.09 -13.45
C THR A 105 -6.55 -13.34 -12.64
N VAL A 106 -5.51 -13.97 -12.10
CA VAL A 106 -5.66 -15.21 -11.32
C VAL A 106 -6.10 -14.88 -9.90
N SER A 107 -7.16 -15.54 -9.44
CA SER A 107 -7.63 -15.40 -8.06
C SER A 107 -6.67 -16.11 -7.11
N ASN A 108 -6.28 -15.43 -6.03
CA ASN A 108 -5.40 -15.97 -5.01
C ASN A 108 -6.14 -16.23 -3.69
N GLU A 109 -7.32 -16.79 -3.77
CA GLU A 109 -8.18 -17.01 -2.60
C GLU A 109 -7.52 -17.85 -1.51
N SER A 110 -6.56 -18.70 -1.90
CA SER A 110 -5.86 -19.56 -0.94
C SER A 110 -4.66 -18.91 -0.29
N THR A 111 -4.30 -17.67 -0.66
CA THR A 111 -3.14 -16.96 -0.14
C THR A 111 -3.56 -15.74 0.67
N ASP A 112 -2.61 -15.18 1.41
CA ASP A 112 -2.82 -13.98 2.21
C ASP A 112 -2.65 -12.69 1.41
N SER A 113 -2.57 -12.77 0.08
CA SER A 113 -2.46 -11.61 -0.80
C SER A 113 -3.27 -11.83 -2.06
N GLY A 114 -3.65 -10.74 -2.71
CA GLY A 114 -4.41 -10.83 -3.96
C GLY A 114 -4.56 -9.49 -4.64
N TRP A 115 -5.01 -9.55 -5.88
CA TRP A 115 -5.28 -8.39 -6.72
C TRP A 115 -6.79 -8.25 -6.91
N PHE A 116 -7.31 -7.05 -6.66
CA PHE A 116 -8.74 -6.81 -6.64
C PHE A 116 -9.09 -5.59 -7.49
N ASP A 117 -10.17 -5.69 -8.25
CA ASP A 117 -10.67 -4.55 -9.02
C ASP A 117 -11.66 -3.73 -8.19
N LYS A 118 -12.13 -2.63 -8.77
CA LYS A 118 -13.04 -1.71 -8.09
C LYS A 118 -14.33 -2.41 -7.63
N MET A 119 -14.88 -3.28 -8.46
CA MET A 119 -16.12 -3.99 -8.14
C MET A 119 -15.91 -4.96 -6.97
N GLU A 120 -14.80 -5.68 -6.99
CA GLU A 120 -14.45 -6.60 -5.92
C GLU A 120 -14.26 -5.88 -4.58
N LEU A 121 -13.71 -4.67 -4.61
CA LEU A 121 -13.53 -3.87 -3.38
C LEU A 121 -14.86 -3.53 -2.70
N LEU A 122 -15.97 -3.49 -3.42
CA LEU A 122 -17.28 -3.23 -2.83
C LEU A 122 -17.74 -4.36 -1.91
N TYR A 123 -17.30 -5.56 -2.18
CA TYR A 123 -17.72 -6.76 -1.45
C TYR A 123 -16.65 -7.33 -0.54
N LEU A 124 -15.43 -6.86 -0.70
CA LEU A 124 -14.31 -7.33 0.10
C LEU A 124 -14.33 -6.69 1.48
N ASN A 125 -13.92 -7.46 2.50
CA ASN A 125 -13.83 -6.94 3.85
C ASN A 125 -12.60 -6.04 3.99
N VAL A 126 -12.79 -4.75 3.76
CA VAL A 126 -11.74 -3.73 3.85
C VAL A 126 -12.23 -2.60 4.75
N PHE A 127 -11.28 -1.83 5.27
CA PHE A 127 -11.63 -0.55 5.89
C PHE A 127 -12.11 0.42 4.81
N PRO A 128 -13.09 1.28 5.10
CA PRO A 128 -13.61 2.23 4.10
C PRO A 128 -12.54 3.10 3.45
N ASP A 129 -11.46 3.40 4.18
CA ASP A 129 -10.35 4.21 3.69
C ASP A 129 -9.67 3.60 2.46
N ILE A 130 -9.68 2.28 2.33
CA ILE A 130 -9.10 1.59 1.17
C ILE A 130 -9.84 1.99 -0.11
N ARG A 131 -11.18 1.98 -0.08
CA ARG A 131 -11.99 2.36 -1.24
C ARG A 131 -11.82 3.84 -1.58
N ILE A 132 -11.82 4.68 -0.57
CA ILE A 132 -11.66 6.13 -0.74
C ILE A 132 -10.31 6.44 -1.37
N THR A 133 -9.26 5.81 -0.87
CA THR A 133 -7.90 6.01 -1.39
C THR A 133 -7.75 5.46 -2.80
N TYR A 134 -8.32 4.28 -3.07
CA TYR A 134 -8.31 3.71 -4.41
C TYR A 134 -8.97 4.66 -5.43
N ASP A 135 -10.14 5.18 -5.11
CA ASP A 135 -10.84 6.11 -6.00
C ASP A 135 -10.03 7.39 -6.23
N TYR A 136 -9.38 7.90 -5.18
CA TYR A 136 -8.51 9.06 -5.30
C TYR A 136 -7.34 8.78 -6.25
N ILE A 137 -6.68 7.63 -6.09
CA ILE A 137 -5.55 7.25 -6.92
C ILE A 137 -5.96 7.12 -8.39
N MET A 138 -7.12 6.50 -8.66
CA MET A 138 -7.62 6.34 -10.02
C MET A 138 -7.93 7.67 -10.67
N ARG A 139 -8.40 8.64 -9.89
CA ARG A 139 -8.74 9.97 -10.40
C ARG A 139 -7.51 10.85 -10.59
N GLU A 140 -6.58 10.82 -9.65
CA GLU A 140 -5.51 11.82 -9.57
C GLU A 140 -4.13 11.30 -9.95
N VAL A 141 -3.86 10.02 -9.84
CA VAL A 141 -2.51 9.46 -10.00
C VAL A 141 -2.39 8.57 -11.22
N ILE A 142 -3.26 7.60 -11.36
CA ILE A 142 -3.26 6.63 -12.47
C ILE A 142 -4.32 7.08 -13.48
N LYS A 143 -3.87 7.73 -14.54
CA LYS A 143 -4.81 8.26 -15.56
C LYS A 143 -4.73 7.51 -16.87
#